data_7d7c5efb47e438c3a46acd2aab7a36ae
#
_entry.id   7d7c5efb47e438c3a46acd2aab7a36ae
#
_cell.length_a   1.000
_cell.length_b   1.000
_cell.length_c   1.000
_cell.angle_alpha   90.00
_cell.angle_beta   90.00
_cell.angle_gamma   90.00
#
_symmetry.space_group_name_H-M   'P 1'
#
loop_
_entity.id
_entity.type
_entity.pdbx_description
1 polymer ?
#
loop_
_entity_poly.entity_id
_entity_poly.type
_entity_poly.pdbx_seq_one_letter_code
_entity_poly.pdbx_strand_id
1 'polypeptide(L)'
;MGYIKGCLKTFLKKDIHMNHTDLNQKRLDTEAMLADADLLFDQATCQAALETMAAAITAELGGSYPLLLPVMGGAVVFTGKLLPLLRFPLDFDYVHVSRYGDKLEGGNFHWSRAPQSSVEGRDVLILDDILDEGHTMAAIKQHVLDLGAKSCHTAVFANKLINKPKPLVADFVGLDVPNRYVFGYGMDAAGAWRNLDAIYALAGH
;
A
#
# COMPACT_ATOMS: atom_id res chain seq x y z
N MET A 1 6.61 13.47 -26.17
CA MET A 1 5.41 12.88 -25.54
C MET A 1 5.27 11.35 -25.71
N GLY A 2 6.21 10.65 -26.37
CA GLY A 2 6.17 9.18 -26.63
C GLY A 2 7.13 8.33 -25.79
N TYR A 3 8.10 8.92 -25.11
CA TYR A 3 9.19 8.18 -24.43
C TYR A 3 8.78 7.53 -23.11
N ILE A 4 7.92 8.18 -22.32
CA ILE A 4 7.59 7.72 -20.95
C ILE A 4 6.60 6.53 -20.97
N LYS A 5 5.67 6.46 -21.93
CA LYS A 5 4.74 5.32 -22.05
C LYS A 5 5.40 3.99 -22.43
N GLY A 6 6.55 4.06 -23.15
CA GLY A 6 7.35 2.88 -23.49
C GLY A 6 8.19 2.38 -22.31
N CYS A 7 8.70 3.27 -21.48
CA CYS A 7 9.55 2.95 -20.36
C CYS A 7 8.81 2.15 -19.26
N LEU A 8 7.60 2.56 -18.87
CA LEU A 8 6.82 1.86 -17.81
C LEU A 8 6.47 0.40 -18.13
N LYS A 9 6.20 0.07 -19.41
CA LYS A 9 5.85 -1.31 -19.79
C LYS A 9 7.04 -2.26 -19.84
N THR A 10 8.25 -1.75 -20.03
CA THR A 10 9.47 -2.57 -20.17
C THR A 10 10.08 -2.94 -18.81
N PHE A 11 9.84 -2.15 -17.77
CA PHE A 11 10.41 -2.35 -16.43
C PHE A 11 9.83 -3.55 -15.65
N LEU A 12 8.61 -4.00 -15.94
CA LEU A 12 7.90 -4.98 -15.11
C LEU A 12 8.33 -6.44 -15.26
N LYS A 13 9.34 -6.80 -16.07
CA LYS A 13 9.69 -8.21 -16.33
C LYS A 13 11.17 -8.62 -16.27
N LYS A 14 12.12 -7.75 -15.86
CA LYS A 14 13.56 -8.03 -16.04
C LYS A 14 14.49 -7.85 -14.83
N ASP A 15 13.99 -7.73 -13.61
CA ASP A 15 14.85 -7.32 -12.47
C ASP A 15 15.77 -8.39 -11.88
N ILE A 16 15.82 -9.63 -12.42
CA ILE A 16 16.60 -10.72 -11.78
C ILE A 16 18.09 -10.73 -12.19
N HIS A 17 18.48 -10.03 -13.28
CA HIS A 17 19.86 -9.96 -13.76
C HIS A 17 20.23 -8.59 -14.34
N MET A 18 20.06 -7.51 -13.56
CA MET A 18 20.54 -6.19 -13.97
C MET A 18 22.04 -6.08 -13.73
N ASN A 19 22.82 -5.67 -14.75
CA ASN A 19 24.22 -5.33 -14.58
C ASN A 19 24.42 -3.94 -13.96
N HIS A 20 25.65 -3.58 -13.59
CA HIS A 20 25.97 -2.30 -12.94
C HIS A 20 25.58 -1.08 -13.79
N THR A 21 25.68 -1.16 -15.11
CA THR A 21 25.31 -0.09 -16.04
C THR A 21 23.80 0.13 -16.05
N ASP A 22 23.03 -0.97 -16.07
CA ASP A 22 21.55 -0.93 -16.04
C ASP A 22 21.04 -0.32 -14.72
N LEU A 23 21.67 -0.68 -13.59
CA LEU A 23 21.33 -0.14 -12.27
C LEU A 23 21.62 1.38 -12.20
N ASN A 24 22.74 1.82 -12.75
CA ASN A 24 23.08 3.25 -12.78
C ASN A 24 22.10 4.04 -13.67
N GLN A 25 21.72 3.51 -14.83
CA GLN A 25 20.69 4.14 -15.68
C GLN A 25 19.34 4.19 -14.97
N LYS A 26 18.90 3.09 -14.33
CA LYS A 26 17.67 3.06 -13.52
C LYS A 26 17.68 4.12 -12.41
N ARG A 27 18.83 4.30 -11.72
CA ARG A 27 18.98 5.35 -10.71
C ARG A 27 18.77 6.75 -11.29
N LEU A 28 19.42 7.07 -12.41
CA LEU A 28 19.29 8.38 -13.07
C LEU A 28 17.85 8.64 -13.54
N ASP A 29 17.20 7.63 -14.13
CA ASP A 29 15.81 7.75 -14.60
C ASP A 29 14.84 8.00 -13.43
N THR A 30 15.03 7.31 -12.30
CA THR A 30 14.19 7.50 -11.12
C THR A 30 14.46 8.81 -10.40
N GLU A 31 15.71 9.32 -10.38
CA GLU A 31 16.03 10.66 -9.88
C GLU A 31 15.35 11.75 -10.73
N ALA A 32 15.35 11.60 -12.05
CA ALA A 32 14.63 12.52 -12.95
C ALA A 32 13.12 12.49 -12.71
N MET A 33 12.52 11.31 -12.45
CA MET A 33 11.10 11.20 -12.12
C MET A 33 10.73 12.00 -10.87
N LEU A 34 11.57 11.96 -9.83
CA LEU A 34 11.34 12.74 -8.61
C LEU A 34 11.53 14.25 -8.84
N ALA A 35 12.52 14.63 -9.65
CA ALA A 35 12.79 16.04 -9.94
C ALA A 35 11.62 16.72 -10.68
N ASP A 36 10.89 15.97 -11.51
CA ASP A 36 9.74 16.47 -12.30
C ASP A 36 8.39 16.22 -11.59
N ALA A 37 8.38 15.60 -10.40
CA ALA A 37 7.14 15.24 -9.71
C ALA A 37 6.55 16.41 -8.94
N ASP A 38 5.22 16.43 -8.83
CA ASP A 38 4.50 17.36 -7.96
C ASP A 38 4.46 16.81 -6.54
N LEU A 39 4.89 17.61 -5.56
CA LEU A 39 4.66 17.29 -4.15
C LEU A 39 3.18 17.48 -3.82
N LEU A 40 2.48 16.39 -3.45
CA LEU A 40 1.06 16.45 -3.04
C LEU A 40 0.91 16.70 -1.54
N PHE A 41 1.65 15.94 -0.73
CA PHE A 41 1.62 16.04 0.73
C PHE A 41 3.03 15.94 1.27
N ASP A 42 3.44 16.91 2.05
CA ASP A 42 4.73 16.94 2.73
C ASP A 42 4.76 16.01 3.95
N GLN A 43 5.93 15.84 4.53
CA GLN A 43 6.17 15.01 5.71
C GLN A 43 5.27 15.40 6.89
N ALA A 44 5.08 16.70 7.13
CA ALA A 44 4.30 17.17 8.27
C ALA A 44 2.82 16.82 8.11
N THR A 45 2.27 16.99 6.92
CA THR A 45 0.90 16.59 6.57
C THR A 45 0.70 15.09 6.68
N CYS A 46 1.65 14.29 6.17
CA CYS A 46 1.63 12.84 6.30
C CYS A 46 1.67 12.38 7.76
N GLN A 47 2.50 13.02 8.59
CA GLN A 47 2.62 12.70 10.01
C GLN A 47 1.31 13.02 10.77
N ALA A 48 0.70 14.17 10.54
CA ALA A 48 -0.56 14.56 11.16
C ALA A 48 -1.72 13.61 10.79
N ALA A 49 -1.79 13.20 9.52
CA ALA A 49 -2.77 12.21 9.05
C ALA A 49 -2.57 10.85 9.73
N LEU A 50 -1.32 10.41 9.89
CA LEU A 50 -0.96 9.17 10.57
C LEU A 50 -1.37 9.18 12.04
N GLU A 51 -1.14 10.29 12.75
CA GLU A 51 -1.50 10.46 14.17
C GLU A 51 -3.02 10.42 14.35
N THR A 52 -3.76 11.08 13.46
CA THR A 52 -5.23 11.05 13.44
C THR A 52 -5.75 9.62 13.23
N MET A 53 -5.17 8.90 12.27
CA MET A 53 -5.52 7.49 11.99
C MET A 53 -5.19 6.59 13.18
N ALA A 54 -4.03 6.76 13.81
CA ALA A 54 -3.63 5.98 14.97
C ALA A 54 -4.58 6.17 16.16
N ALA A 55 -5.08 7.39 16.38
CA ALA A 55 -6.09 7.69 17.40
C ALA A 55 -7.41 6.96 17.09
N ALA A 56 -7.88 7.00 15.84
CA ALA A 56 -9.10 6.31 15.42
C ALA A 56 -8.97 4.78 15.55
N ILE A 57 -7.86 4.19 15.12
CA ILE A 57 -7.57 2.75 15.28
C ILE A 57 -7.52 2.38 16.77
N THR A 58 -6.90 3.21 17.61
CA THR A 58 -6.81 2.97 19.05
C THR A 58 -8.20 3.00 19.70
N ALA A 59 -9.07 3.93 19.29
CA ALA A 59 -10.44 4.00 19.81
C ALA A 59 -11.26 2.75 19.46
N GLU A 60 -11.08 2.20 18.27
CA GLU A 60 -11.83 1.02 17.79
C GLU A 60 -11.24 -0.30 18.32
N LEU A 61 -9.92 -0.48 18.27
CA LEU A 61 -9.25 -1.76 18.49
C LEU A 61 -8.42 -1.83 19.77
N GLY A 62 -8.20 -0.71 20.46
CA GLY A 62 -7.34 -0.67 21.66
C GLY A 62 -7.83 -1.49 22.84
N GLY A 63 -9.12 -1.82 22.89
CA GLY A 63 -9.72 -2.70 23.90
C GLY A 63 -9.67 -4.19 23.57
N SER A 64 -9.21 -4.56 22.37
CA SER A 64 -9.04 -5.94 21.90
C SER A 64 -7.55 -6.27 21.80
N TYR A 65 -7.23 -7.51 21.44
CA TYR A 65 -5.87 -7.95 21.13
C TYR A 65 -5.78 -8.29 19.63
N PRO A 66 -5.79 -7.27 18.72
CA PRO A 66 -5.92 -7.50 17.30
C PRO A 66 -4.66 -8.09 16.69
N LEU A 67 -4.82 -8.76 15.55
CA LEU A 67 -3.75 -9.13 14.65
C LEU A 67 -3.62 -8.07 13.54
N LEU A 68 -2.45 -7.45 13.40
CA LEU A 68 -2.13 -6.56 12.30
C LEU A 68 -1.52 -7.34 11.14
N LEU A 69 -2.07 -7.14 9.93
CA LEU A 69 -1.65 -7.80 8.69
C LEU A 69 -1.33 -6.78 7.60
N PRO A 70 -0.13 -6.17 7.58
CA PRO A 70 0.28 -5.34 6.46
C PRO A 70 0.49 -6.15 5.18
N VAL A 71 0.10 -5.54 4.06
CA VAL A 71 0.30 -6.05 2.70
C VAL A 71 1.69 -5.62 2.22
N MET A 72 2.63 -6.55 2.26
CA MET A 72 4.01 -6.25 1.88
C MET A 72 4.20 -6.30 0.35
N GLY A 73 5.11 -5.46 -0.28
CA GLY A 73 6.03 -4.48 0.36
C GLY A 73 5.55 -3.01 0.38
N GLY A 74 4.37 -2.64 -0.18
CA GLY A 74 3.94 -1.25 -0.17
C GLY A 74 3.71 -0.73 1.24
N ALA A 75 2.99 -1.48 2.07
CA ALA A 75 2.64 -1.07 3.43
C ALA A 75 3.83 -0.90 4.41
N VAL A 76 5.08 -1.21 4.01
CA VAL A 76 6.22 -1.26 4.94
C VAL A 76 6.48 0.07 5.65
N VAL A 77 6.47 1.19 4.91
CA VAL A 77 6.74 2.53 5.48
C VAL A 77 5.59 2.98 6.37
N PHE A 78 4.37 2.86 5.86
CA PHE A 78 3.15 3.16 6.61
C PHE A 78 3.09 2.39 7.92
N THR A 79 3.26 1.07 7.86
CA THR A 79 3.23 0.19 9.04
C THR A 79 4.33 0.55 10.06
N GLY A 80 5.57 0.75 9.58
CA GLY A 80 6.68 1.08 10.44
C GLY A 80 6.51 2.41 11.20
N LYS A 81 5.79 3.37 10.59
CA LYS A 81 5.47 4.64 11.24
C LYS A 81 4.22 4.56 12.13
N LEU A 82 3.23 3.73 11.78
CA LEU A 82 1.99 3.56 12.53
C LEU A 82 2.20 2.79 13.84
N LEU A 83 2.93 1.68 13.80
CA LEU A 83 3.11 0.77 14.95
C LEU A 83 3.53 1.48 16.25
N PRO A 84 4.52 2.41 16.27
CA PRO A 84 4.91 3.12 17.49
C PRO A 84 3.82 4.01 18.10
N LEU A 85 2.80 4.37 17.32
CA LEU A 85 1.67 5.20 17.74
C LEU A 85 0.54 4.37 18.38
N LEU A 86 0.47 3.07 18.08
CA LEU A 86 -0.51 2.13 18.63
C LEU A 86 -0.02 1.60 19.99
N ARG A 87 -0.37 2.30 21.08
CA ARG A 87 0.15 2.00 22.42
C ARG A 87 -0.73 1.00 23.19
N PHE A 88 -1.11 -0.10 22.54
CA PHE A 88 -1.86 -1.21 23.14
C PHE A 88 -1.30 -2.55 22.66
N PRO A 89 -1.51 -3.65 23.40
CA PRO A 89 -1.03 -4.97 22.99
C PRO A 89 -1.67 -5.43 21.70
N LEU A 90 -0.86 -5.94 20.77
CA LEU A 90 -1.29 -6.47 19.48
C LEU A 90 -0.33 -7.56 19.01
N ASP A 91 -0.79 -8.44 18.12
CA ASP A 91 0.07 -9.34 17.35
C ASP A 91 0.36 -8.75 15.98
N PHE A 92 1.48 -9.17 15.42
CA PHE A 92 1.92 -8.74 14.11
C PHE A 92 2.32 -9.93 13.25
N ASP A 93 1.76 -9.98 12.04
CA ASP A 93 2.20 -10.85 10.95
C ASP A 93 2.16 -10.02 9.66
N TYR A 94 2.35 -10.60 8.48
CA TYR A 94 2.21 -9.91 7.21
C TYR A 94 1.78 -10.85 6.10
N VAL A 95 1.20 -10.28 5.06
CA VAL A 95 0.83 -10.99 3.84
C VAL A 95 1.58 -10.41 2.64
N HIS A 96 1.81 -11.25 1.64
CA HIS A 96 2.34 -10.82 0.35
C HIS A 96 1.50 -11.42 -0.77
N VAL A 97 0.84 -10.55 -1.51
CA VAL A 97 -0.08 -10.92 -2.58
C VAL A 97 0.37 -10.27 -3.88
N SER A 98 0.48 -11.03 -4.94
CA SER A 98 0.72 -10.53 -6.29
C SER A 98 -0.47 -10.81 -7.20
N ARG A 99 -0.74 -9.89 -8.14
CA ARG A 99 -1.75 -10.12 -9.18
C ARG A 99 -1.10 -10.92 -10.30
N TYR A 100 -1.72 -12.02 -10.71
CA TYR A 100 -1.33 -12.74 -11.91
C TYR A 100 -2.21 -12.30 -13.08
N GLY A 101 -1.60 -11.59 -14.08
CA GLY A 101 -2.19 -11.27 -15.39
C GLY A 101 -3.14 -10.06 -15.41
N ASP A 102 -3.27 -9.46 -16.60
CA ASP A 102 -4.09 -8.28 -16.93
C ASP A 102 -5.61 -8.56 -17.01
N LYS A 103 -6.10 -9.72 -16.58
CA LYS A 103 -7.52 -10.09 -16.68
C LYS A 103 -8.17 -10.15 -15.31
N LEU A 104 -9.10 -9.24 -15.10
CA LEU A 104 -9.92 -9.01 -13.91
C LEU A 104 -11.08 -10.01 -13.71
N GLU A 105 -11.14 -11.09 -14.44
CA GLU A 105 -12.23 -12.05 -14.30
C GLU A 105 -11.76 -13.31 -13.56
N GLY A 106 -12.26 -13.48 -12.33
CA GLY A 106 -12.11 -14.71 -11.56
C GLY A 106 -10.92 -14.80 -10.62
N GLY A 107 -10.63 -13.76 -9.86
CA GLY A 107 -10.10 -13.87 -8.49
C GLY A 107 -8.87 -14.74 -8.19
N ASN A 108 -7.99 -15.05 -9.13
CA ASN A 108 -6.76 -15.79 -8.81
C ASN A 108 -5.67 -14.83 -8.33
N PHE A 109 -5.76 -14.42 -7.06
CA PHE A 109 -4.64 -13.80 -6.35
C PHE A 109 -3.61 -14.88 -6.04
N HIS A 110 -2.36 -14.63 -6.39
CA HIS A 110 -1.28 -15.49 -5.96
C HIS A 110 -0.77 -15.01 -4.60
N TRP A 111 -1.02 -15.82 -3.58
CA TRP A 111 -0.45 -15.62 -2.26
C TRP A 111 1.00 -16.09 -2.25
N SER A 112 1.93 -15.15 -2.37
CA SER A 112 3.36 -15.46 -2.13
C SER A 112 3.61 -15.76 -0.65
N ARG A 113 2.81 -15.13 0.24
CA ARG A 113 2.75 -15.43 1.66
C ARG A 113 1.35 -15.16 2.22
N ALA A 114 0.67 -16.21 2.64
CA ALA A 114 -0.56 -16.13 3.43
C ALA A 114 -0.23 -15.83 4.92
N PRO A 115 -1.21 -15.42 5.74
CA PRO A 115 -1.00 -15.27 7.18
C PRO A 115 -0.46 -16.56 7.79
N GLN A 116 0.55 -16.45 8.65
CA GLN A 116 1.10 -17.59 9.41
C GLN A 116 0.48 -17.65 10.80
N SER A 117 0.04 -16.51 11.32
CA SER A 117 -0.71 -16.43 12.57
C SER A 117 -2.16 -16.84 12.35
N SER A 118 -2.76 -17.54 13.32
CA SER A 118 -4.21 -17.84 13.25
C SER A 118 -5.01 -16.55 13.30
N VAL A 119 -5.95 -16.42 12.39
CA VAL A 119 -6.91 -15.30 12.33
C VAL A 119 -8.26 -15.69 12.99
N GLU A 120 -8.49 -16.98 13.23
CA GLU A 120 -9.76 -17.51 13.75
C GLU A 120 -10.14 -16.88 15.09
N GLY A 121 -11.35 -16.34 15.17
CA GLY A 121 -11.90 -15.69 16.34
C GLY A 121 -11.27 -14.35 16.72
N ARG A 122 -10.38 -13.78 15.89
CA ARG A 122 -9.63 -12.56 16.17
C ARG A 122 -10.19 -11.34 15.45
N ASP A 123 -9.99 -10.18 16.07
CA ASP A 123 -10.12 -8.90 15.39
C ASP A 123 -8.83 -8.69 14.56
N VAL A 124 -8.97 -8.46 13.25
CA VAL A 124 -7.86 -8.31 12.30
C VAL A 124 -7.87 -6.91 11.69
N LEU A 125 -6.70 -6.29 11.59
CA LEU A 125 -6.50 -5.02 10.89
C LEU A 125 -5.54 -5.22 9.71
N ILE A 126 -6.04 -5.11 8.49
CA ILE A 126 -5.24 -5.12 7.27
C ILE A 126 -4.72 -3.71 7.01
N LEU A 127 -3.41 -3.58 6.72
CA LEU A 127 -2.75 -2.31 6.42
C LEU A 127 -2.23 -2.32 4.98
N ASP A 128 -2.48 -1.26 4.21
CA ASP A 128 -1.88 -1.09 2.87
C ASP A 128 -1.46 0.35 2.64
N ASP A 129 -0.54 0.57 1.71
CA ASP A 129 -0.07 1.92 1.35
C ASP A 129 -1.14 2.72 0.62
N ILE A 130 -1.86 2.09 -0.31
CA ILE A 130 -2.86 2.76 -1.14
C ILE A 130 -4.08 1.88 -1.46
N LEU A 131 -5.26 2.47 -1.39
CA LEU A 131 -6.48 1.92 -1.96
C LEU A 131 -6.69 2.54 -3.37
N ASP A 132 -6.18 1.86 -4.40
CA ASP A 132 -6.41 2.27 -5.78
C ASP A 132 -7.80 1.79 -6.26
N GLU A 133 -7.92 0.70 -7.00
CA GLU A 133 -9.22 0.13 -7.39
C GLU A 133 -9.89 -0.69 -6.28
N GLY A 134 -9.14 -1.10 -5.26
CA GLY A 134 -9.65 -1.78 -4.07
C GLY A 134 -9.85 -3.30 -4.21
N HIS A 135 -9.64 -3.89 -5.38
CA HIS A 135 -9.86 -5.33 -5.59
C HIS A 135 -8.95 -6.22 -4.73
N THR A 136 -7.67 -5.86 -4.58
CA THR A 136 -6.73 -6.61 -3.74
C THR A 136 -7.15 -6.60 -2.28
N MET A 137 -7.47 -5.42 -1.75
CA MET A 137 -7.90 -5.26 -0.36
C MET A 137 -9.19 -6.01 -0.09
N ALA A 138 -10.17 -5.95 -0.99
CA ALA A 138 -11.44 -6.68 -0.88
C ALA A 138 -11.20 -8.20 -0.84
N ALA A 139 -10.32 -8.72 -1.70
CA ALA A 139 -10.02 -10.14 -1.73
C ALA A 139 -9.28 -10.61 -0.46
N ILE A 140 -8.33 -9.81 0.05
CA ILE A 140 -7.63 -10.13 1.31
C ILE A 140 -8.63 -10.10 2.48
N LYS A 141 -9.48 -9.08 2.57
CA LYS A 141 -10.51 -8.97 3.62
C LYS A 141 -11.44 -10.18 3.59
N GLN A 142 -11.95 -10.55 2.42
CA GLN A 142 -12.82 -11.72 2.29
C GLN A 142 -12.10 -13.01 2.72
N HIS A 143 -10.87 -13.22 2.27
CA HIS A 143 -10.08 -14.39 2.65
C HIS A 143 -9.86 -14.49 4.16
N VAL A 144 -9.53 -13.38 4.82
CA VAL A 144 -9.36 -13.33 6.29
C VAL A 144 -10.66 -13.67 7.01
N LEU A 145 -11.81 -13.18 6.52
CA LEU A 145 -13.13 -13.52 7.07
C LEU A 145 -13.47 -15.00 6.83
N ASP A 146 -13.19 -15.55 5.66
CA ASP A 146 -13.40 -16.98 5.33
C ASP A 146 -12.55 -17.92 6.22
N LEU A 147 -11.38 -17.44 6.69
CA LEU A 147 -10.55 -18.14 7.67
C LEU A 147 -11.07 -18.02 9.12
N GLY A 148 -12.25 -17.43 9.34
CA GLY A 148 -12.92 -17.38 10.64
C GLY A 148 -12.52 -16.19 11.53
N ALA A 149 -11.98 -15.11 10.98
CA ALA A 149 -11.77 -13.89 11.76
C ALA A 149 -13.09 -13.38 12.34
N LYS A 150 -13.07 -12.92 13.60
CA LYS A 150 -14.25 -12.34 14.28
C LYS A 150 -14.65 -11.02 13.63
N SER A 151 -13.66 -10.19 13.29
CA SER A 151 -13.85 -8.96 12.52
C SER A 151 -12.63 -8.70 11.64
N CYS A 152 -12.81 -7.94 10.56
CA CYS A 152 -11.71 -7.57 9.69
C CYS A 152 -11.85 -6.10 9.26
N HIS A 153 -11.00 -5.26 9.82
CA HIS A 153 -10.88 -3.84 9.50
C HIS A 153 -9.76 -3.61 8.48
N THR A 154 -9.85 -2.49 7.79
CA THR A 154 -8.88 -2.09 6.75
C THR A 154 -8.41 -0.66 6.99
N ALA A 155 -7.10 -0.44 6.95
CA ALA A 155 -6.50 0.87 7.01
C ALA A 155 -5.57 1.09 5.81
N VAL A 156 -5.74 2.20 5.12
CA VAL A 156 -4.92 2.59 3.97
C VAL A 156 -4.36 3.99 4.19
N PHE A 157 -3.09 4.17 3.90
CA PHE A 157 -2.50 5.48 4.08
C PHE A 157 -2.99 6.47 3.02
N ALA A 158 -3.08 6.03 1.75
CA ALA A 158 -3.63 6.81 0.65
C ALA A 158 -4.90 6.18 0.08
N ASN A 159 -5.96 6.96 -0.13
CA ASN A 159 -7.15 6.56 -0.85
C ASN A 159 -7.21 7.32 -2.18
N LYS A 160 -7.02 6.64 -3.31
CA LYS A 160 -7.05 7.28 -4.62
C LYS A 160 -8.50 7.58 -5.04
N LEU A 161 -8.79 8.83 -5.34
CA LEU A 161 -10.11 9.29 -5.79
C LEU A 161 -10.29 8.97 -7.28
N ILE A 162 -10.68 7.73 -7.57
CA ILE A 162 -11.02 7.28 -8.92
C ILE A 162 -12.51 7.54 -9.22
N ASN A 163 -12.82 7.81 -10.50
CA ASN A 163 -14.21 8.04 -10.94
C ASN A 163 -14.98 6.73 -11.18
N LYS A 164 -14.82 5.75 -10.27
CA LYS A 164 -15.45 4.43 -10.33
C LYS A 164 -15.81 3.96 -8.92
N PRO A 165 -16.89 3.19 -8.74
CA PRO A 165 -17.16 2.50 -7.47
C PRO A 165 -16.01 1.54 -7.16
N LYS A 166 -15.60 1.49 -5.89
CA LYS A 166 -14.65 0.49 -5.40
C LYS A 166 -15.40 -0.66 -4.72
N PRO A 167 -14.88 -1.90 -4.76
CA PRO A 167 -15.54 -3.07 -4.14
C PRO A 167 -15.58 -2.99 -2.60
N LEU A 168 -14.76 -2.10 -2.00
CA LEU A 168 -14.84 -1.78 -0.58
C LEU A 168 -14.48 -0.32 -0.33
N VAL A 169 -14.93 0.18 0.83
CA VAL A 169 -14.46 1.42 1.45
C VAL A 169 -13.55 1.02 2.61
N ALA A 170 -12.38 1.63 2.73
CA ALA A 170 -11.48 1.37 3.86
C ALA A 170 -12.07 1.97 5.16
N ASP A 171 -11.90 1.26 6.27
CA ASP A 171 -12.42 1.67 7.58
C ASP A 171 -11.61 2.87 8.13
N PHE A 172 -10.31 2.91 7.84
CA PHE A 172 -9.42 4.01 8.22
C PHE A 172 -8.64 4.50 6.99
N VAL A 173 -8.68 5.79 6.73
CA VAL A 173 -8.02 6.45 5.60
C VAL A 173 -7.13 7.57 6.13
N GLY A 174 -5.89 7.62 5.69
CA GLY A 174 -4.96 8.70 6.01
C GLY A 174 -5.25 9.95 5.20
N LEU A 175 -5.05 9.87 3.89
CA LEU A 175 -5.18 10.99 2.95
C LEU A 175 -5.89 10.55 1.67
N ASP A 176 -6.74 11.42 1.13
CA ASP A 176 -7.26 11.26 -0.22
C ASP A 176 -6.26 11.82 -1.24
N VAL A 177 -5.96 11.03 -2.27
CA VAL A 177 -5.06 11.43 -3.37
C VAL A 177 -5.80 11.49 -4.71
N PRO A 178 -5.40 12.37 -5.63
CA PRO A 178 -6.03 12.46 -6.93
C PRO A 178 -5.81 11.17 -7.75
N ASN A 179 -6.62 11.00 -8.81
CA ASN A 179 -6.47 9.90 -9.77
C ASN A 179 -5.27 10.13 -10.70
N ARG A 180 -4.07 10.13 -10.10
CA ARG A 180 -2.76 10.27 -10.76
C ARG A 180 -1.86 9.12 -10.35
N TYR A 181 -0.72 8.97 -11.01
CA TYR A 181 0.30 8.03 -10.55
C TYR A 181 1.04 8.65 -9.36
N VAL A 182 0.72 8.17 -8.15
CA VAL A 182 1.30 8.66 -6.89
C VAL A 182 2.36 7.70 -6.36
N PHE A 183 3.36 8.24 -5.65
CA PHE A 183 4.45 7.47 -5.07
C PHE A 183 5.02 8.15 -3.81
N GLY A 184 5.89 7.45 -3.10
CA GLY A 184 6.36 7.84 -1.77
C GLY A 184 5.51 7.20 -0.67
N TYR A 185 5.96 7.25 0.56
CA TYR A 185 5.31 6.72 1.76
C TYR A 185 4.94 5.21 1.67
N GLY A 186 5.76 4.43 0.95
CA GLY A 186 5.55 3.00 0.68
C GLY A 186 5.20 2.69 -0.77
N MET A 187 4.46 3.57 -1.44
CA MET A 187 4.15 3.46 -2.87
C MET A 187 5.39 3.67 -3.72
N ASP A 188 5.54 2.92 -4.81
CA ASP A 188 6.71 3.01 -5.68
C ASP A 188 6.45 3.72 -7.01
N ALA A 189 7.53 4.28 -7.56
CA ALA A 189 7.63 4.66 -8.96
C ALA A 189 8.73 3.81 -9.62
N ALA A 190 8.34 2.92 -10.55
CA ALA A 190 9.25 2.00 -11.24
C ALA A 190 10.13 1.16 -10.29
N GLY A 191 9.58 0.73 -9.16
CA GLY A 191 10.27 -0.05 -8.13
C GLY A 191 11.16 0.77 -7.18
N ALA A 192 11.15 2.10 -7.28
CA ALA A 192 11.93 3.02 -6.44
C ALA A 192 11.01 3.93 -5.61
N TRP A 193 11.59 4.74 -4.74
CA TRP A 193 10.98 5.85 -3.99
C TRP A 193 9.96 5.46 -2.92
N ARG A 194 9.81 4.19 -2.55
CA ARG A 194 9.01 3.79 -1.39
C ARG A 194 9.49 4.42 -0.07
N ASN A 195 10.76 4.80 -0.02
CA ASN A 195 11.46 5.33 1.16
C ASN A 195 11.26 6.85 1.36
N LEU A 196 10.52 7.55 0.51
CA LEU A 196 10.18 8.96 0.74
C LEU A 196 9.15 9.06 1.87
N ASP A 197 9.29 10.10 2.70
CA ASP A 197 8.38 10.39 3.83
C ASP A 197 7.27 11.40 3.48
N ALA A 198 7.04 11.61 2.19
CA ALA A 198 6.05 12.48 1.59
C ALA A 198 5.38 11.77 0.42
N ILE A 199 4.26 12.30 -0.08
CA ILE A 199 3.54 11.76 -1.25
C ILE A 199 3.72 12.71 -2.42
N TYR A 200 4.13 12.15 -3.55
CA TYR A 200 4.33 12.82 -4.82
C TYR A 200 3.40 12.24 -5.90
N ALA A 201 3.19 13.00 -6.97
CA ALA A 201 2.55 12.52 -8.19
C ALA A 201 3.43 12.78 -9.40
N LEU A 202 3.51 11.82 -10.34
CA LEU A 202 4.23 12.02 -11.59
C LEU A 202 3.59 13.16 -12.39
N ALA A 203 4.42 14.02 -12.99
CA ALA A 203 3.96 15.10 -13.84
C ALA A 203 3.22 14.55 -15.06
N GLY A 204 2.08 15.15 -15.40
CA GLY A 204 1.31 14.83 -16.61
C GLY A 204 0.57 13.47 -16.62
N HIS A 205 0.34 12.86 -15.47
CA HIS A 205 -0.38 11.60 -15.30
C HIS A 205 -1.50 11.71 -14.28
#